data_05862d8af27e96f79ce0d684d3673406
#
_entry.id   05862d8af27e96f79ce0d684d3673406
#
_cell.length_a   1.000
_cell.length_b   1.000
_cell.length_c   1.000
_cell.angle_alpha   90.00
_cell.angle_beta   90.00
_cell.angle_gamma   90.00
#
_symmetry.space_group_name_H-M   'P 1'
#
loop_
_entity.id
_entity.type
_entity.pdbx_description
1 polymer ?
#
loop_
_entity_poly.entity_id
_entity_poly.type
_entity_poly.pdbx_seq_one_letter_code
_entity_poly.pdbx_strand_id
1 'polypeptide(L)'
;MHTQWSESQAQAWYQQHDWACGFNYLPRSAVNWTEMWQADTFDAATIDQELSWAHDYGYNALRTNLPFIVWEADRDGLLKRIDTFLTLAEKHQIQVMLTLMDDCAFSGDEPYLGPQKPPRHGVHNSQAAASPGRAIVMDPSQWPRIEAYIRDVLTQFKNDSRITIWDLYNEPGNRGINLSPTESTEYDEALESFALDLMIATFGWARDVGPSQPLTVGAWHIDYQHYGTLEHPIDIAALNLSDIISYHNYNNAARQLGVLESLAQRNRPVLCTEWLARHMDCGFSEQLPLFCAFDTGCYQWGLVQGKTQTWIPWTSVNKDHPAPQSLWFHDVLTPEGKPFCKQEMQLVKGLTHYRQYRR
;
A
#
# COMPACT_ATOMS: atom_id res chain seq x y z
N MET A 1 25.57 -6.32 11.61
CA MET A 1 24.45 -5.45 11.22
C MET A 1 24.38 -5.42 9.70
N HIS A 2 23.26 -5.82 9.13
CA HIS A 2 23.00 -5.63 7.71
C HIS A 2 22.79 -4.12 7.48
N THR A 3 23.47 -3.55 6.50
CA THR A 3 23.34 -2.14 6.13
C THR A 3 22.31 -1.97 5.01
N GLN A 4 21.87 -0.74 4.76
CA GLN A 4 21.10 -0.41 3.56
C GLN A 4 21.82 -0.95 2.31
N TRP A 5 21.08 -1.48 1.35
CA TRP A 5 21.64 -1.92 0.08
C TRP A 5 22.39 -0.78 -0.62
N SER A 6 23.48 -1.14 -1.29
CA SER A 6 24.13 -0.17 -2.20
C SER A 6 23.20 0.16 -3.36
N GLU A 7 23.40 1.33 -4.00
CA GLU A 7 22.66 1.70 -5.20
C GLU A 7 22.80 0.63 -6.29
N SER A 8 23.99 0.09 -6.48
CA SER A 8 24.24 -0.95 -7.47
C SER A 8 23.51 -2.27 -7.16
N GLN A 9 23.40 -2.65 -5.88
CA GLN A 9 22.64 -3.83 -5.46
C GLN A 9 21.14 -3.63 -5.71
N ALA A 10 20.61 -2.45 -5.36
CA ALA A 10 19.20 -2.12 -5.58
C ALA A 10 18.86 -2.09 -7.08
N GLN A 11 19.72 -1.50 -7.92
CA GLN A 11 19.55 -1.49 -9.37
C GLN A 11 19.63 -2.89 -9.98
N ALA A 12 20.60 -3.71 -9.55
CA ALA A 12 20.73 -5.09 -10.03
C ALA A 12 19.51 -5.95 -9.68
N TRP A 13 18.96 -5.76 -8.46
CA TRP A 13 17.72 -6.41 -8.05
C TRP A 13 16.55 -5.98 -8.94
N TYR A 14 16.37 -4.67 -9.17
CA TYR A 14 15.26 -4.15 -9.97
C TYR A 14 15.29 -4.66 -11.42
N GLN A 15 16.48 -4.75 -12.01
CA GLN A 15 16.66 -5.27 -13.36
C GLN A 15 16.32 -6.76 -13.52
N GLN A 16 16.28 -7.53 -12.44
CA GLN A 16 15.92 -8.95 -12.45
C GLN A 16 14.40 -9.18 -12.32
N HIS A 17 13.64 -8.14 -11.98
CA HIS A 17 12.20 -8.23 -11.76
C HIS A 17 11.43 -7.52 -12.88
N ASP A 18 10.26 -8.04 -13.22
CA ASP A 18 9.39 -7.40 -14.18
C ASP A 18 8.93 -6.02 -13.66
N TRP A 19 8.67 -5.10 -14.60
CA TRP A 19 8.07 -3.82 -14.25
C TRP A 19 6.75 -4.04 -13.54
N ALA A 20 6.68 -3.62 -12.28
CA ALA A 20 5.50 -3.82 -11.48
C ALA A 20 4.37 -2.89 -11.92
N CYS A 21 3.28 -3.47 -12.39
CA CYS A 21 2.00 -2.80 -12.61
C CYS A 21 0.97 -3.47 -11.71
N GLY A 22 0.70 -2.87 -10.57
CA GLY A 22 0.01 -3.49 -9.48
C GLY A 22 -1.11 -2.65 -8.87
N PHE A 23 -1.61 -3.15 -7.77
CA PHE A 23 -2.69 -2.54 -7.00
C PHE A 23 -2.51 -2.78 -5.51
N ASN A 24 -3.04 -1.88 -4.68
CA ASN A 24 -3.21 -2.11 -3.26
C ASN A 24 -4.46 -2.98 -3.06
N TYR A 25 -4.30 -4.09 -2.35
CA TYR A 25 -5.31 -5.15 -2.31
C TYR A 25 -5.94 -5.32 -0.94
N LEU A 26 -7.24 -5.17 -0.90
CA LEU A 26 -8.14 -5.62 0.15
C LEU A 26 -9.34 -6.29 -0.56
N PRO A 27 -9.70 -7.55 -0.26
CA PRO A 27 -10.79 -8.22 -0.97
C PRO A 27 -12.12 -7.52 -0.74
N ARG A 28 -13.03 -7.54 -1.73
CA ARG A 28 -14.36 -6.93 -1.64
C ARG A 28 -15.17 -7.39 -0.43
N SER A 29 -14.87 -8.57 0.10
CA SER A 29 -15.54 -9.18 1.25
C SER A 29 -15.09 -8.63 2.60
N ALA A 30 -13.96 -7.88 2.66
CA ALA A 30 -13.41 -7.33 3.90
C ALA A 30 -13.55 -5.81 3.97
N VAL A 31 -13.79 -5.27 5.16
CA VAL A 31 -13.92 -3.84 5.42
C VAL A 31 -12.60 -3.20 5.85
N ASN A 32 -11.66 -3.99 6.36
CA ASN A 32 -10.31 -3.59 6.77
C ASN A 32 -9.37 -4.80 6.83
N TRP A 33 -8.09 -4.54 7.11
CA TRP A 33 -7.06 -5.59 7.18
C TRP A 33 -7.34 -6.63 8.28
N THR A 34 -7.96 -6.24 9.40
CA THR A 34 -8.32 -7.17 10.47
C THR A 34 -9.37 -8.18 9.96
N GLU A 35 -10.43 -7.73 9.28
CA GLU A 35 -11.44 -8.62 8.69
C GLU A 35 -10.82 -9.53 7.60
N MET A 36 -9.90 -9.00 6.78
CA MET A 36 -9.23 -9.80 5.76
C MET A 36 -8.45 -10.97 6.34
N TRP A 37 -7.75 -10.76 7.46
CA TRP A 37 -6.76 -11.70 7.95
C TRP A 37 -7.18 -12.56 9.15
N GLN A 38 -8.32 -12.30 9.80
CA GLN A 38 -8.84 -13.17 10.86
C GLN A 38 -9.27 -14.55 10.34
N ALA A 39 -9.15 -15.59 11.18
CA ALA A 39 -9.49 -16.97 10.81
C ALA A 39 -10.93 -17.14 10.29
N ASP A 40 -11.88 -16.50 10.97
CA ASP A 40 -13.32 -16.66 10.68
C ASP A 40 -13.78 -15.91 9.43
N THR A 41 -12.95 -14.96 8.94
CA THR A 41 -13.32 -14.06 7.82
C THR A 41 -12.34 -14.10 6.64
N PHE A 42 -11.26 -14.87 6.74
CA PHE A 42 -10.31 -15.06 5.63
C PHE A 42 -10.99 -15.81 4.46
N ASP A 43 -11.22 -15.08 3.37
CA ASP A 43 -11.99 -15.55 2.22
C ASP A 43 -11.08 -15.90 1.03
N ALA A 44 -10.44 -17.07 1.10
CA ALA A 44 -9.53 -17.56 0.07
C ALA A 44 -10.20 -17.68 -1.32
N ALA A 45 -11.51 -17.95 -1.36
CA ALA A 45 -12.23 -18.11 -2.62
C ALA A 45 -12.44 -16.77 -3.33
N THR A 46 -12.81 -15.73 -2.59
CA THR A 46 -12.89 -14.37 -3.13
C THR A 46 -11.52 -13.88 -3.56
N ILE A 47 -10.46 -14.12 -2.75
CA ILE A 47 -9.09 -13.74 -3.08
C ILE A 47 -8.65 -14.40 -4.39
N ASP A 48 -8.82 -15.72 -4.52
CA ASP A 48 -8.47 -16.47 -5.75
C ASP A 48 -9.17 -15.91 -6.99
N GLN A 49 -10.45 -15.60 -6.87
CA GLN A 49 -11.25 -15.05 -7.95
C GLN A 49 -10.77 -13.65 -8.38
N GLU A 50 -10.54 -12.76 -7.41
CA GLU A 50 -10.13 -11.38 -7.69
C GLU A 50 -8.71 -11.30 -8.28
N LEU A 51 -7.80 -12.16 -7.80
CA LEU A 51 -6.45 -12.25 -8.37
C LEU A 51 -6.46 -12.82 -9.79
N SER A 52 -7.38 -13.77 -10.10
CA SER A 52 -7.60 -14.24 -11.47
C SER A 52 -8.03 -13.08 -12.39
N TRP A 53 -8.99 -12.26 -11.95
CA TRP A 53 -9.42 -11.08 -12.73
C TRP A 53 -8.28 -10.07 -12.92
N ALA A 54 -7.51 -9.80 -11.87
CA ALA A 54 -6.37 -8.88 -11.96
C ALA A 54 -5.35 -9.36 -13.01
N HIS A 55 -4.98 -10.65 -12.97
CA HIS A 55 -4.10 -11.25 -13.97
C HIS A 55 -4.65 -11.12 -15.40
N ASP A 56 -5.95 -11.42 -15.61
CA ASP A 56 -6.61 -11.32 -16.92
C ASP A 56 -6.56 -9.90 -17.50
N TYR A 57 -6.58 -8.88 -16.65
CA TYR A 57 -6.43 -7.47 -17.03
C TYR A 57 -4.97 -7.00 -17.13
N GLY A 58 -3.99 -7.87 -16.86
CA GLY A 58 -2.58 -7.59 -17.07
C GLY A 58 -1.82 -7.06 -15.85
N TYR A 59 -2.43 -7.07 -14.67
CA TYR A 59 -1.70 -6.80 -13.42
C TYR A 59 -0.75 -7.94 -13.09
N ASN A 60 0.44 -7.62 -12.58
CA ASN A 60 1.47 -8.58 -12.22
C ASN A 60 2.02 -8.40 -10.80
N ALA A 61 1.49 -7.43 -10.05
CA ALA A 61 1.93 -7.15 -8.69
C ALA A 61 0.77 -6.70 -7.81
N LEU A 62 0.89 -6.90 -6.51
CA LEU A 62 -0.01 -6.34 -5.50
C LEU A 62 0.76 -5.92 -4.24
N ARG A 63 0.15 -5.02 -3.47
CA ARG A 63 0.58 -4.60 -2.14
C ARG A 63 -0.56 -4.81 -1.16
N THR A 64 -0.31 -5.40 0.01
CA THR A 64 -1.32 -5.63 1.05
C THR A 64 -0.73 -5.56 2.44
N ASN A 65 -1.52 -5.11 3.43
CA ASN A 65 -1.05 -4.87 4.78
C ASN A 65 -1.37 -6.04 5.71
N LEU A 66 -0.50 -6.27 6.69
CA LEU A 66 -0.65 -7.29 7.73
C LEU A 66 -1.06 -6.64 9.07
N PRO A 67 -2.10 -7.14 9.74
CA PRO A 67 -2.54 -6.59 11.01
C PRO A 67 -1.80 -7.21 12.19
N PHE A 68 -1.08 -6.39 12.95
CA PHE A 68 -0.39 -6.78 14.18
C PHE A 68 -1.31 -7.51 15.18
N ILE A 69 -2.50 -6.98 15.39
CA ILE A 69 -3.45 -7.54 16.37
C ILE A 69 -3.86 -8.99 16.06
N VAL A 70 -3.94 -9.36 14.77
CA VAL A 70 -4.24 -10.75 14.37
C VAL A 70 -3.01 -11.64 14.60
N TRP A 71 -1.79 -11.14 14.31
CA TRP A 71 -0.57 -11.88 14.63
C TRP A 71 -0.47 -12.14 16.14
N GLU A 72 -0.72 -11.14 16.96
CA GLU A 72 -0.60 -11.26 18.42
C GLU A 72 -1.57 -12.28 18.99
N ALA A 73 -2.78 -12.36 18.44
CA ALA A 73 -3.83 -13.27 18.93
C ALA A 73 -3.74 -14.69 18.33
N ASP A 74 -3.33 -14.80 17.07
CA ASP A 74 -3.33 -16.07 16.30
C ASP A 74 -2.13 -16.10 15.35
N ARG A 75 -0.92 -16.08 15.93
CA ARG A 75 0.34 -16.09 15.19
C ARG A 75 0.40 -17.19 14.12
N ASP A 76 0.24 -18.43 14.56
CA ASP A 76 0.42 -19.59 13.66
C ASP A 76 -0.66 -19.65 12.59
N GLY A 77 -1.88 -19.25 12.92
CA GLY A 77 -2.96 -19.14 11.95
C GLY A 77 -2.72 -18.03 10.94
N LEU A 78 -2.25 -16.85 11.36
CA LEU A 78 -1.91 -15.77 10.44
C LEU A 78 -0.79 -16.18 9.48
N LEU A 79 0.29 -16.79 9.97
CA LEU A 79 1.39 -17.24 9.12
C LEU A 79 0.94 -18.26 8.06
N LYS A 80 0.01 -19.15 8.40
CA LYS A 80 -0.61 -20.09 7.43
C LYS A 80 -1.48 -19.37 6.40
N ARG A 81 -2.24 -18.35 6.82
CA ARG A 81 -3.07 -17.56 5.90
C ARG A 81 -2.20 -16.72 4.96
N ILE A 82 -1.09 -16.18 5.44
CA ILE A 82 -0.09 -15.52 4.57
C ILE A 82 0.45 -16.51 3.54
N ASP A 83 0.86 -17.71 3.94
CA ASP A 83 1.34 -18.74 3.00
C ASP A 83 0.28 -19.14 1.97
N THR A 84 -0.97 -19.29 2.39
CA THR A 84 -2.11 -19.54 1.49
C THR A 84 -2.30 -18.39 0.51
N PHE A 85 -2.27 -17.14 0.98
CA PHE A 85 -2.39 -15.94 0.15
C PHE A 85 -1.27 -15.86 -0.90
N LEU A 86 -0.03 -16.08 -0.48
CA LEU A 86 1.13 -16.10 -1.38
C LEU A 86 1.00 -17.18 -2.45
N THR A 87 0.49 -18.37 -2.08
CA THR A 87 0.23 -19.46 -3.04
C THR A 87 -0.85 -19.07 -4.07
N LEU A 88 -1.91 -18.37 -3.64
CA LEU A 88 -2.93 -17.86 -4.56
C LEU A 88 -2.37 -16.78 -5.49
N ALA A 89 -1.54 -15.87 -4.98
CA ALA A 89 -0.89 -14.84 -5.79
C ALA A 89 0.06 -15.46 -6.83
N GLU A 90 0.88 -16.43 -6.42
CA GLU A 90 1.79 -17.16 -7.32
C GLU A 90 1.03 -17.92 -8.41
N LYS A 91 -0.08 -18.59 -8.07
CA LYS A 91 -0.98 -19.25 -9.03
C LYS A 91 -1.41 -18.32 -10.16
N HIS A 92 -1.64 -17.04 -9.85
CA HIS A 92 -2.04 -16.02 -10.81
C HIS A 92 -0.88 -15.15 -11.30
N GLN A 93 0.38 -15.54 -11.05
CA GLN A 93 1.60 -14.84 -11.49
C GLN A 93 1.64 -13.37 -10.99
N ILE A 94 1.15 -13.12 -9.78
CA ILE A 94 1.13 -11.82 -9.14
C ILE A 94 2.20 -11.79 -8.04
N GLN A 95 3.16 -10.88 -8.16
CA GLN A 95 4.18 -10.62 -7.16
C GLN A 95 3.60 -9.87 -5.97
N VAL A 96 4.08 -10.18 -4.77
CA VAL A 96 3.52 -9.62 -3.54
C VAL A 96 4.50 -8.70 -2.84
N MET A 97 4.05 -7.49 -2.51
CA MET A 97 4.64 -6.59 -1.53
C MET A 97 3.80 -6.68 -0.25
N LEU A 98 4.42 -7.04 0.87
CA LEU A 98 3.76 -7.08 2.17
C LEU A 98 4.12 -5.86 2.99
N THR A 99 3.10 -5.17 3.53
CA THR A 99 3.26 -4.03 4.44
C THR A 99 3.03 -4.49 5.87
N LEU A 100 3.94 -4.15 6.78
CA LEU A 100 3.93 -4.67 8.14
C LEU A 100 3.18 -3.78 9.14
N MET A 101 3.21 -2.46 8.95
CA MET A 101 2.52 -1.49 9.80
C MET A 101 1.75 -0.47 8.96
N ASP A 102 0.76 0.19 9.58
CA ASP A 102 -0.13 1.14 8.91
C ASP A 102 -0.72 2.13 9.92
N ASP A 103 -0.60 3.44 9.68
CA ASP A 103 -1.24 4.46 10.51
C ASP A 103 -2.57 4.97 9.95
N CYS A 104 -3.04 4.46 8.80
CA CYS A 104 -4.33 4.81 8.25
C CYS A 104 -5.47 4.22 9.08
N ALA A 105 -5.96 4.97 10.06
CA ALA A 105 -7.09 4.62 10.93
C ALA A 105 -8.28 5.55 10.69
N PHE A 106 -8.81 5.56 9.45
CA PHE A 106 -9.88 6.47 9.07
C PHE A 106 -11.20 6.24 9.82
N SER A 107 -11.35 5.09 10.49
CA SER A 107 -12.48 4.82 11.41
C SER A 107 -12.45 5.71 12.66
N GLY A 108 -11.26 6.12 13.10
CA GLY A 108 -11.03 6.75 14.40
C GLY A 108 -10.98 5.75 15.58
N ASP A 109 -11.27 4.48 15.33
CA ASP A 109 -11.20 3.42 16.34
C ASP A 109 -9.80 2.78 16.38
N GLU A 110 -9.37 2.33 17.55
CA GLU A 110 -8.25 1.42 17.67
C GLU A 110 -8.60 0.04 17.07
N PRO A 111 -7.63 -0.73 16.55
CA PRO A 111 -7.90 -2.05 15.99
C PRO A 111 -8.46 -3.02 17.06
N TYR A 112 -9.39 -3.87 16.67
CA TYR A 112 -9.99 -4.87 17.55
C TYR A 112 -10.31 -6.16 16.78
N LEU A 113 -10.34 -7.28 17.50
CA LEU A 113 -10.65 -8.61 16.95
C LEU A 113 -12.16 -8.87 16.98
N GLY A 114 -12.59 -9.85 16.19
CA GLY A 114 -13.97 -10.25 16.05
C GLY A 114 -14.70 -9.52 14.94
N PRO A 115 -16.05 -9.54 14.94
CA PRO A 115 -16.85 -8.93 13.90
C PRO A 115 -16.59 -7.44 13.76
N GLN A 116 -16.16 -7.02 12.57
CA GLN A 116 -15.90 -5.62 12.28
C GLN A 116 -17.19 -4.84 12.05
N LYS A 117 -17.20 -3.56 12.38
CA LYS A 117 -18.35 -2.67 12.09
C LYS A 117 -18.61 -2.62 10.58
N PRO A 118 -19.89 -2.55 10.14
CA PRO A 118 -20.19 -2.36 8.73
C PRO A 118 -19.64 -1.02 8.21
N PRO A 119 -19.39 -0.89 6.91
CA PRO A 119 -18.95 0.37 6.33
C PRO A 119 -20.02 1.46 6.56
N ARG A 120 -19.58 2.66 6.87
CA ARG A 120 -20.46 3.83 6.93
C ARG A 120 -20.84 4.24 5.51
N HIS A 121 -22.13 4.27 5.22
CA HIS A 121 -22.62 4.55 3.87
C HIS A 121 -22.10 5.89 3.34
N GLY A 122 -21.53 5.87 2.14
CA GLY A 122 -21.01 7.04 1.46
C GLY A 122 -19.68 7.57 2.01
N VAL A 123 -19.01 6.85 2.92
CA VAL A 123 -17.73 7.26 3.50
C VAL A 123 -16.62 6.34 3.01
N HIS A 124 -15.64 6.94 2.34
CA HIS A 124 -14.45 6.26 1.85
C HIS A 124 -13.69 5.56 2.97
N ASN A 125 -13.39 4.27 2.79
CA ASN A 125 -12.54 3.46 3.67
C ASN A 125 -12.84 3.65 5.17
N SER A 126 -14.13 3.73 5.49
CA SER A 126 -14.65 4.23 6.77
C SER A 126 -14.34 3.34 7.98
N GLN A 127 -13.86 2.13 7.77
CA GLN A 127 -13.52 1.17 8.83
C GLN A 127 -12.02 0.81 8.80
N ALA A 128 -11.19 1.59 8.08
CA ALA A 128 -9.75 1.41 8.15
C ALA A 128 -9.26 1.54 9.60
N ALA A 129 -8.43 0.59 10.00
CA ALA A 129 -7.85 0.50 11.35
C ALA A 129 -6.34 0.39 11.22
N ALA A 130 -5.61 1.13 12.03
CA ALA A 130 -4.15 1.13 12.05
C ALA A 130 -3.59 -0.24 12.48
N SER A 131 -2.34 -0.50 12.14
CA SER A 131 -1.56 -1.64 12.60
C SER A 131 -0.15 -1.14 13.01
N PRO A 132 0.23 -1.22 14.28
CA PRO A 132 -0.39 -1.94 15.41
C PRO A 132 -1.58 -1.25 16.06
N GLY A 133 -1.79 0.03 15.84
CA GLY A 133 -2.75 0.92 16.48
C GLY A 133 -2.02 2.17 16.97
N ARG A 134 -2.65 3.34 16.80
CA ARG A 134 -2.03 4.66 17.09
C ARG A 134 -1.64 4.80 18.55
N ALA A 135 -2.44 4.27 19.48
CA ALA A 135 -2.12 4.27 20.91
C ALA A 135 -0.86 3.46 21.24
N ILE A 136 -0.62 2.34 20.55
CA ILE A 136 0.58 1.51 20.70
C ILE A 136 1.80 2.23 20.10
N VAL A 137 1.65 2.88 18.94
CA VAL A 137 2.73 3.68 18.33
C VAL A 137 3.20 4.77 19.27
N MET A 138 2.29 5.46 19.97
CA MET A 138 2.59 6.55 20.89
C MET A 138 3.09 6.10 22.27
N ASP A 139 3.17 4.79 22.53
CA ASP A 139 3.70 4.24 23.78
C ASP A 139 4.95 3.38 23.54
N PRO A 140 6.16 3.95 23.63
CA PRO A 140 7.41 3.21 23.44
C PRO A 140 7.57 1.99 24.35
N SER A 141 6.87 1.91 25.48
CA SER A 141 6.90 0.72 26.34
C SER A 141 6.27 -0.51 25.69
N GLN A 142 5.42 -0.32 24.65
CA GLN A 142 4.79 -1.37 23.87
C GLN A 142 5.64 -1.82 22.66
N TRP A 143 6.65 -1.05 22.26
CA TRP A 143 7.44 -1.35 21.06
C TRP A 143 8.15 -2.71 21.06
N PRO A 144 8.56 -3.30 22.20
CA PRO A 144 9.07 -4.67 22.20
C PRO A 144 8.10 -5.70 21.61
N ARG A 145 6.77 -5.48 21.69
CA ARG A 145 5.76 -6.35 21.06
C ARG A 145 5.76 -6.18 19.54
N ILE A 146 5.92 -4.94 19.06
CA ILE A 146 6.03 -4.62 17.63
C ILE A 146 7.32 -5.23 17.08
N GLU A 147 8.44 -5.07 17.79
CA GLU A 147 9.71 -5.69 17.40
C GLU A 147 9.59 -7.21 17.27
N ALA A 148 8.93 -7.87 18.22
CA ALA A 148 8.69 -9.31 18.16
C ALA A 148 7.89 -9.70 16.92
N TYR A 149 6.83 -8.96 16.58
CA TYR A 149 6.02 -9.16 15.38
C TYR A 149 6.84 -9.00 14.09
N ILE A 150 7.55 -7.88 13.96
CA ILE A 150 8.37 -7.57 12.78
C ILE A 150 9.42 -8.65 12.56
N ARG A 151 10.18 -9.00 13.62
CA ARG A 151 11.22 -10.01 13.54
C ARG A 151 10.67 -11.39 13.21
N ASP A 152 9.53 -11.74 13.77
CA ASP A 152 8.91 -13.06 13.56
C ASP A 152 8.43 -13.23 12.12
N VAL A 153 7.62 -12.29 11.61
CA VAL A 153 7.09 -12.36 10.25
C VAL A 153 8.23 -12.33 9.22
N LEU A 154 9.19 -11.43 9.40
CA LEU A 154 10.35 -11.36 8.51
C LEU A 154 11.17 -12.66 8.56
N THR A 155 11.42 -13.24 9.75
CA THR A 155 12.19 -14.48 9.88
C THR A 155 11.50 -15.64 9.18
N GLN A 156 10.18 -15.71 9.26
CA GLN A 156 9.40 -16.78 8.63
C GLN A 156 9.50 -16.74 7.11
N PHE A 157 9.50 -15.54 6.51
CA PHE A 157 9.40 -15.37 5.05
C PHE A 157 10.63 -14.69 4.41
N LYS A 158 11.74 -14.49 5.12
CA LYS A 158 12.91 -13.73 4.65
C LYS A 158 13.55 -14.23 3.36
N ASN A 159 13.29 -15.46 2.95
CA ASN A 159 13.82 -16.06 1.71
C ASN A 159 12.70 -16.56 0.79
N ASP A 160 11.46 -16.15 1.04
CA ASP A 160 10.32 -16.55 0.21
C ASP A 160 10.29 -15.71 -1.07
N SER A 161 10.50 -16.34 -2.21
CA SER A 161 10.56 -15.66 -3.51
C SER A 161 9.21 -15.13 -4.00
N ARG A 162 8.10 -15.52 -3.37
CA ARG A 162 6.76 -15.01 -3.66
C ARG A 162 6.57 -13.58 -3.14
N ILE A 163 7.38 -13.17 -2.12
CA ILE A 163 7.43 -11.81 -1.62
C ILE A 163 8.61 -11.10 -2.30
N THR A 164 8.32 -10.04 -3.03
CA THR A 164 9.33 -9.26 -3.73
C THR A 164 9.90 -8.12 -2.90
N ILE A 165 9.10 -7.52 -2.03
CA ILE A 165 9.46 -6.31 -1.28
C ILE A 165 8.78 -6.35 0.09
N TRP A 166 9.50 -5.90 1.11
CA TRP A 166 8.93 -5.59 2.41
C TRP A 166 8.73 -4.10 2.55
N ASP A 167 7.48 -3.68 2.65
CA ASP A 167 7.11 -2.32 3.05
C ASP A 167 6.91 -2.32 4.56
N LEU A 168 7.78 -1.60 5.26
CA LEU A 168 7.80 -1.70 6.71
C LEU A 168 6.67 -0.91 7.39
N TYR A 169 6.20 0.17 6.75
CA TYR A 169 5.20 1.04 7.36
C TYR A 169 4.42 1.86 6.31
N ASN A 170 3.13 1.65 6.24
CA ASN A 170 2.25 2.48 5.42
C ASN A 170 1.97 3.82 6.10
N GLU A 171 2.25 4.90 5.39
CA GLU A 171 1.93 6.28 5.78
C GLU A 171 2.19 6.58 7.27
N PRO A 172 3.44 6.42 7.76
CA PRO A 172 3.76 6.70 9.17
C PRO A 172 3.30 8.10 9.55
N GLY A 173 2.61 8.20 10.67
CA GLY A 173 2.08 9.46 11.18
C GLY A 173 0.80 9.96 10.51
N ASN A 174 0.11 9.13 9.70
CA ASN A 174 -1.20 9.52 9.16
C ASN A 174 -2.23 9.67 10.28
N ARG A 175 -2.78 10.90 10.41
CA ARG A 175 -3.72 11.28 11.47
C ARG A 175 -5.18 11.36 11.02
N GLY A 176 -5.46 11.11 9.73
CA GLY A 176 -6.79 11.27 9.16
C GLY A 176 -7.86 10.41 9.81
N ILE A 177 -9.04 10.99 10.06
CA ILE A 177 -10.25 10.32 10.54
C ILE A 177 -11.43 10.84 9.73
N ASN A 178 -12.16 9.94 9.07
CA ASN A 178 -13.35 10.28 8.29
C ASN A 178 -14.61 10.16 9.15
N LEU A 179 -15.29 11.23 9.44
CA LEU A 179 -16.49 11.25 10.28
C LEU A 179 -17.77 11.01 9.46
N SER A 180 -17.86 11.63 8.29
CA SER A 180 -19.01 11.54 7.39
C SER A 180 -18.54 11.70 5.94
N PRO A 181 -19.41 11.64 4.93
CA PRO A 181 -19.02 11.90 3.54
C PRO A 181 -18.38 13.27 3.29
N THR A 182 -18.58 14.24 4.19
CA THR A 182 -18.14 15.63 4.03
C THR A 182 -17.38 16.19 5.25
N GLU A 183 -17.18 15.37 6.28
CA GLU A 183 -16.52 15.82 7.52
C GLU A 183 -15.38 14.86 7.88
N SER A 184 -14.23 15.43 8.19
CA SER A 184 -13.06 14.72 8.70
C SER A 184 -12.47 15.48 9.89
N THR A 185 -11.69 14.77 10.68
CA THR A 185 -10.87 15.32 11.75
C THR A 185 -9.50 14.64 11.75
N GLU A 186 -8.63 15.06 12.66
CA GLU A 186 -7.30 14.49 12.81
C GLU A 186 -7.11 13.90 14.20
N TYR A 187 -6.25 12.91 14.30
CA TYR A 187 -5.74 12.37 15.54
C TYR A 187 -4.68 13.31 16.15
N ASP A 188 -4.16 12.97 17.31
CA ASP A 188 -3.12 13.72 18.04
C ASP A 188 -1.88 13.95 17.15
N GLU A 189 -1.40 15.19 17.09
CA GLU A 189 -0.21 15.57 16.29
C GLU A 189 1.08 14.92 16.76
N ALA A 190 1.16 14.51 18.04
CA ALA A 190 2.33 13.82 18.59
C ALA A 190 2.58 12.46 17.89
N LEU A 191 1.57 11.87 17.23
CA LEU A 191 1.73 10.61 16.49
C LEU A 191 2.88 10.68 15.48
N GLU A 192 3.05 11.79 14.77
CA GLU A 192 4.08 11.94 13.73
C GLU A 192 5.50 11.73 14.29
N SER A 193 5.77 12.29 15.47
CA SER A 193 7.07 12.13 16.14
C SER A 193 7.33 10.68 16.54
N PHE A 194 6.35 10.02 17.15
CA PHE A 194 6.47 8.62 17.54
C PHE A 194 6.55 7.69 16.33
N ALA A 195 5.80 7.95 15.27
CA ALA A 195 5.84 7.18 14.04
C ALA A 195 7.20 7.27 13.34
N LEU A 196 7.83 8.47 13.34
CA LEU A 196 9.20 8.65 12.82
C LEU A 196 10.19 7.77 13.59
N ASP A 197 10.19 7.84 14.92
CA ASP A 197 11.11 7.08 15.75
C ASP A 197 10.88 5.57 15.61
N LEU A 198 9.62 5.14 15.59
CA LEU A 198 9.25 3.73 15.40
C LEU A 198 9.67 3.23 14.01
N MET A 199 9.47 4.02 12.95
CA MET A 199 9.90 3.68 11.59
C MET A 199 11.42 3.45 11.54
N ILE A 200 12.21 4.33 12.14
CA ILE A 200 13.67 4.19 12.21
C ILE A 200 14.06 2.91 12.97
N ALA A 201 13.41 2.64 14.11
CA ALA A 201 13.64 1.41 14.87
C ALA A 201 13.29 0.16 14.05
N THR A 202 12.18 0.20 13.30
CA THR A 202 11.72 -0.92 12.48
C THR A 202 12.70 -1.26 11.36
N PHE A 203 13.29 -0.27 10.70
CA PHE A 203 14.39 -0.52 9.75
C PHE A 203 15.56 -1.25 10.43
N GLY A 204 15.92 -0.87 11.65
CA GLY A 204 16.96 -1.54 12.43
C GLY A 204 16.62 -3.02 12.68
N TRP A 205 15.42 -3.28 13.18
CA TRP A 205 14.95 -4.65 13.48
C TRP A 205 14.88 -5.52 12.21
N ALA A 206 14.36 -4.97 11.11
CA ALA A 206 14.26 -5.67 9.85
C ALA A 206 15.64 -6.01 9.26
N ARG A 207 16.59 -5.07 9.33
CA ARG A 207 17.97 -5.30 8.87
C ARG A 207 18.69 -6.36 9.70
N ASP A 208 18.46 -6.41 11.01
CA ASP A 208 19.03 -7.46 11.85
C ASP A 208 18.56 -8.86 11.45
N VAL A 209 17.31 -9.01 11.01
CA VAL A 209 16.78 -10.28 10.46
C VAL A 209 17.43 -10.61 9.11
N GLY A 210 17.74 -9.61 8.31
CA GLY A 210 18.41 -9.74 7.01
C GLY A 210 17.61 -10.49 5.97
N PRO A 211 16.41 -10.02 5.59
CA PRO A 211 15.67 -10.64 4.49
C PRO A 211 16.41 -10.49 3.16
N SER A 212 16.20 -11.43 2.24
CA SER A 212 16.76 -11.37 0.89
C SER A 212 16.08 -10.34 0.00
N GLN A 213 14.88 -9.90 0.39
CA GLN A 213 14.10 -8.88 -0.29
C GLN A 213 14.52 -7.48 0.18
N PRO A 214 14.38 -6.44 -0.66
CA PRO A 214 14.62 -5.07 -0.27
C PRO A 214 13.56 -4.56 0.71
N LEU A 215 13.98 -3.59 1.52
CA LEU A 215 13.13 -2.89 2.49
C LEU A 215 12.75 -1.51 1.96
N THR A 216 11.52 -1.08 2.19
CA THR A 216 11.04 0.26 1.85
C THR A 216 10.04 0.78 2.87
N VAL A 217 9.83 2.09 2.87
CA VAL A 217 8.67 2.79 3.45
C VAL A 217 8.26 3.88 2.48
N GLY A 218 6.96 3.95 2.16
CA GLY A 218 6.43 4.94 1.23
C GLY A 218 6.47 6.36 1.80
N ALA A 219 7.21 7.25 1.15
CA ALA A 219 7.12 8.69 1.40
C ALA A 219 5.77 9.22 0.87
N TRP A 220 5.02 9.96 1.68
CA TRP A 220 3.63 10.28 1.35
C TRP A 220 3.21 11.75 1.57
N HIS A 221 4.02 12.56 2.30
CA HIS A 221 3.77 13.98 2.50
C HIS A 221 4.27 14.78 1.30
N ILE A 222 3.52 14.80 0.20
CA ILE A 222 3.91 15.58 -0.96
C ILE A 222 3.60 17.05 -0.71
N ASP A 223 4.63 17.88 -0.78
CA ASP A 223 4.45 19.32 -0.77
C ASP A 223 3.78 19.79 -2.07
N TYR A 224 2.50 20.16 -1.95
CA TYR A 224 1.69 20.68 -3.05
C TYR A 224 2.11 22.09 -3.51
N GLN A 225 2.91 22.80 -2.73
CA GLN A 225 3.37 24.17 -3.04
C GLN A 225 4.69 24.18 -3.84
N HIS A 226 5.55 23.16 -3.64
CA HIS A 226 6.90 23.09 -4.20
C HIS A 226 7.10 21.90 -5.16
N TYR A 227 6.23 21.70 -6.11
CA TYR A 227 6.38 20.72 -7.20
C TYR A 227 7.22 19.48 -6.86
N GLY A 228 6.68 18.59 -6.04
CA GLY A 228 7.23 17.26 -5.89
C GLY A 228 8.40 17.10 -4.90
N THR A 229 8.62 18.04 -4.00
CA THR A 229 9.57 17.84 -2.91
C THR A 229 8.92 17.04 -1.77
N LEU A 230 9.60 15.99 -1.33
CA LEU A 230 9.26 15.18 -0.17
C LEU A 230 10.18 15.61 0.98
N GLU A 231 9.85 16.75 1.63
CA GLU A 231 10.70 17.40 2.64
C GLU A 231 10.25 17.17 4.08
N HIS A 232 9.14 16.47 4.29
CA HIS A 232 8.70 16.10 5.64
C HIS A 232 9.74 15.21 6.32
N PRO A 233 10.04 15.37 7.63
CA PRO A 233 11.07 14.56 8.33
C PRO A 233 10.88 13.05 8.17
N ILE A 234 9.64 12.56 8.21
CA ILE A 234 9.30 11.15 7.98
C ILE A 234 9.71 10.73 6.56
N ASP A 235 9.38 11.54 5.54
CA ASP A 235 9.69 11.22 4.15
C ASP A 235 11.20 11.23 3.90
N ILE A 236 11.91 12.23 4.43
CA ILE A 236 13.37 12.28 4.34
C ILE A 236 13.99 11.01 4.95
N ALA A 237 13.53 10.59 6.12
CA ALA A 237 14.03 9.38 6.77
C ALA A 237 13.67 8.13 5.97
N ALA A 238 12.43 8.01 5.48
CA ALA A 238 11.99 6.90 4.64
C ALA A 238 12.84 6.77 3.38
N LEU A 239 13.05 7.88 2.64
CA LEU A 239 13.87 7.91 1.43
C LEU A 239 15.35 7.58 1.69
N ASN A 240 15.88 7.94 2.84
CA ASN A 240 17.29 7.70 3.20
C ASN A 240 17.53 6.29 3.74
N LEU A 241 16.51 5.64 4.31
CA LEU A 241 16.63 4.31 4.90
C LEU A 241 16.22 3.18 3.93
N SER A 242 15.40 3.45 2.93
CA SER A 242 14.87 2.45 1.99
C SER A 242 15.96 1.91 1.05
N ASP A 243 15.94 0.61 0.78
CA ASP A 243 16.81 -0.02 -0.21
C ASP A 243 16.39 0.35 -1.63
N ILE A 244 15.08 0.33 -1.86
CA ILE A 244 14.40 0.89 -3.04
C ILE A 244 13.42 1.95 -2.58
N ILE A 245 13.26 2.99 -3.36
CA ILE A 245 12.40 4.12 -3.00
C ILE A 245 10.95 3.78 -3.31
N SER A 246 10.05 3.99 -2.35
CA SER A 246 8.61 4.02 -2.60
C SER A 246 8.00 5.34 -2.16
N TYR A 247 6.91 5.75 -2.82
CA TYR A 247 6.20 6.98 -2.50
C TYR A 247 4.72 6.88 -2.91
N HIS A 248 3.89 7.75 -2.32
CA HIS A 248 2.48 7.90 -2.67
C HIS A 248 2.26 9.24 -3.35
N ASN A 249 1.49 9.25 -4.43
CA ASN A 249 1.13 10.49 -5.11
C ASN A 249 -0.21 10.39 -5.84
N TYR A 250 -1.18 11.13 -5.38
CA TYR A 250 -2.52 11.21 -5.96
C TYR A 250 -2.76 12.48 -6.78
N ASN A 251 -1.70 13.17 -7.19
CA ASN A 251 -1.79 14.40 -7.96
C ASN A 251 -1.84 14.16 -9.47
N ASN A 252 -2.13 15.22 -10.21
CA ASN A 252 -2.10 15.24 -11.68
C ASN A 252 -0.70 14.94 -12.25
N ALA A 253 -0.65 14.68 -13.56
CA ALA A 253 0.56 14.28 -14.26
C ALA A 253 1.72 15.27 -14.16
N ALA A 254 1.45 16.58 -14.13
CA ALA A 254 2.53 17.59 -14.02
C ALA A 254 3.25 17.50 -12.68
N ARG A 255 2.52 17.32 -11.58
CA ARG A 255 3.11 17.13 -10.25
C ARG A 255 3.77 15.76 -10.11
N GLN A 256 3.17 14.73 -10.71
CA GLN A 256 3.77 13.39 -10.78
C GLN A 256 5.13 13.44 -11.47
N LEU A 257 5.25 14.16 -12.58
CA LEU A 257 6.50 14.32 -13.30
C LEU A 257 7.57 14.98 -12.40
N GLY A 258 7.22 16.05 -11.67
CA GLY A 258 8.15 16.72 -10.75
C GLY A 258 8.67 15.80 -9.64
N VAL A 259 7.79 14.94 -9.08
CA VAL A 259 8.20 13.91 -8.08
C VAL A 259 9.17 12.91 -8.71
N LEU A 260 8.85 12.37 -9.89
CA LEU A 260 9.70 11.41 -10.59
C LEU A 260 11.08 11.98 -10.90
N GLU A 261 11.15 13.22 -11.42
CA GLU A 261 12.40 13.92 -11.71
C GLU A 261 13.24 14.15 -10.44
N SER A 262 12.61 14.51 -9.33
CA SER A 262 13.26 14.68 -8.03
C SER A 262 13.83 13.36 -7.50
N LEU A 263 13.03 12.29 -7.52
CA LEU A 263 13.44 10.98 -7.01
C LEU A 263 14.49 10.30 -7.89
N ALA A 264 14.50 10.55 -9.20
CA ALA A 264 15.51 10.03 -10.12
C ALA A 264 16.95 10.46 -9.75
N GLN A 265 17.11 11.60 -9.04
CA GLN A 265 18.42 12.07 -8.56
C GLN A 265 19.04 11.17 -7.47
N ARG A 266 18.28 10.25 -6.90
CA ARG A 266 18.74 9.39 -5.81
C ARG A 266 19.42 8.10 -6.28
N ASN A 267 19.48 7.84 -7.59
CA ASN A 267 20.13 6.67 -8.19
C ASN A 267 19.63 5.30 -7.68
N ARG A 268 18.41 5.24 -7.17
CA ARG A 268 17.75 4.01 -6.68
C ARG A 268 16.49 3.71 -7.50
N PRO A 269 16.08 2.45 -7.61
CA PRO A 269 14.77 2.13 -8.18
C PRO A 269 13.66 2.84 -7.44
N VAL A 270 12.64 3.28 -8.17
CA VAL A 270 11.51 4.05 -7.64
C VAL A 270 10.21 3.32 -7.90
N LEU A 271 9.34 3.26 -6.90
CA LEU A 271 8.00 2.69 -6.99
C LEU A 271 6.98 3.73 -6.50
N CYS A 272 5.92 3.97 -7.26
CA CYS A 272 4.75 4.67 -6.77
C CYS A 272 3.79 3.66 -6.16
N THR A 273 3.81 3.51 -4.84
CA THR A 273 3.08 2.46 -4.13
C THR A 273 1.62 2.80 -3.83
N GLU A 274 1.22 4.06 -4.06
CA GLU A 274 -0.19 4.47 -4.08
C GLU A 274 -0.41 5.61 -5.07
N TRP A 275 -1.41 5.44 -5.94
CA TRP A 275 -1.88 6.44 -6.89
C TRP A 275 -3.29 6.08 -7.35
N LEU A 276 -3.87 6.83 -8.25
CA LEU A 276 -5.21 6.76 -8.82
C LEU A 276 -6.24 7.50 -7.95
N ALA A 277 -6.61 8.67 -8.38
CA ALA A 277 -7.68 9.47 -7.81
C ALA A 277 -8.33 10.28 -8.93
N ARG A 278 -9.28 9.65 -9.65
CA ARG A 278 -9.82 10.20 -10.91
C ARG A 278 -10.39 11.61 -10.78
N HIS A 279 -10.95 11.96 -9.60
CA HIS A 279 -11.47 13.30 -9.32
C HIS A 279 -10.38 14.37 -9.10
N MET A 280 -9.13 13.96 -9.02
CA MET A 280 -7.97 14.82 -8.84
C MET A 280 -7.07 14.87 -10.09
N ASP A 281 -7.62 14.53 -11.25
CA ASP A 281 -6.89 14.38 -12.52
C ASP A 281 -5.70 13.40 -12.42
N CYS A 282 -5.81 12.44 -11.50
CA CYS A 282 -4.84 11.35 -11.32
C CYS A 282 -5.45 10.07 -11.90
N GLY A 283 -5.42 9.92 -13.20
CA GLY A 283 -6.02 8.83 -13.96
C GLY A 283 -5.01 7.99 -14.72
N PHE A 284 -5.48 6.87 -15.29
CA PHE A 284 -4.62 5.91 -15.99
C PHE A 284 -3.96 6.50 -17.25
N SER A 285 -4.70 7.27 -18.04
CA SER A 285 -4.23 7.81 -19.32
C SER A 285 -3.05 8.74 -19.18
N GLU A 286 -2.97 9.47 -18.06
CA GLU A 286 -1.92 10.44 -17.79
C GLU A 286 -0.75 9.83 -16.99
N GLN A 287 -1.05 8.99 -15.98
CA GLN A 287 -0.06 8.51 -15.03
C GLN A 287 0.70 7.27 -15.53
N LEU A 288 -0.01 6.28 -16.06
CA LEU A 288 0.60 5.00 -16.39
C LEU A 288 1.70 5.10 -17.46
N PRO A 289 1.56 5.95 -18.52
CA PRO A 289 2.64 6.19 -19.46
C PRO A 289 3.87 6.86 -18.82
N LEU A 290 3.68 7.74 -17.81
CA LEU A 290 4.80 8.36 -17.08
C LEU A 290 5.57 7.30 -16.28
N PHE A 291 4.88 6.47 -15.51
CA PHE A 291 5.52 5.38 -14.78
C PHE A 291 6.29 4.45 -15.71
N CYS A 292 5.72 4.11 -16.85
CA CYS A 292 6.37 3.29 -17.86
C CYS A 292 7.63 3.97 -18.44
N ALA A 293 7.57 5.28 -18.72
CA ALA A 293 8.67 6.05 -19.30
C ALA A 293 9.85 6.23 -18.32
N PHE A 294 9.55 6.40 -17.03
CA PHE A 294 10.55 6.54 -15.96
C PHE A 294 11.01 5.21 -15.38
N ASP A 295 10.59 4.08 -15.93
CA ASP A 295 10.85 2.75 -15.38
C ASP A 295 10.47 2.62 -13.89
N THR A 296 9.39 3.28 -13.50
CA THR A 296 8.86 3.29 -12.13
C THR A 296 7.76 2.26 -12.00
N GLY A 297 7.92 1.27 -11.13
CA GLY A 297 6.83 0.36 -10.78
C GLY A 297 5.68 1.12 -10.09
N CYS A 298 4.45 0.69 -10.27
CA CYS A 298 3.30 1.42 -9.76
C CYS A 298 2.22 0.50 -9.19
N TYR A 299 1.56 0.95 -8.10
CA TYR A 299 0.49 0.23 -7.42
C TYR A 299 -0.67 1.21 -7.18
N GLN A 300 -1.73 1.09 -7.96
CA GLN A 300 -2.92 1.91 -7.75
C GLN A 300 -3.63 1.55 -6.44
N TRP A 301 -4.39 2.46 -5.86
CA TRP A 301 -5.26 2.13 -4.74
C TRP A 301 -6.54 1.47 -5.24
N GLY A 302 -6.92 0.33 -4.58
CA GLY A 302 -8.15 -0.39 -4.86
C GLY A 302 -8.10 -1.28 -6.12
N LEU A 303 -8.94 -2.31 -6.13
CA LEU A 303 -9.13 -3.23 -7.26
C LEU A 303 -10.60 -3.43 -7.54
N VAL A 304 -11.33 -4.05 -6.61
CA VAL A 304 -12.73 -4.44 -6.77
C VAL A 304 -13.60 -3.64 -5.82
N GLN A 305 -14.68 -3.08 -6.33
CA GLN A 305 -15.70 -2.41 -5.54
C GLN A 305 -16.21 -3.33 -4.42
N GLY A 306 -16.03 -2.93 -3.16
CA GLY A 306 -16.31 -3.76 -2.02
C GLY A 306 -16.67 -2.99 -0.75
N LYS A 307 -16.55 -3.63 0.40
CA LYS A 307 -16.89 -3.04 1.70
C LYS A 307 -16.07 -1.80 2.08
N THR A 308 -14.88 -1.64 1.52
CA THR A 308 -14.03 -0.45 1.75
C THR A 308 -14.63 0.84 1.18
N GLN A 309 -15.51 0.73 0.18
CA GLN A 309 -16.11 1.88 -0.53
C GLN A 309 -15.05 2.81 -1.15
N THR A 310 -13.94 2.28 -1.62
CA THR A 310 -12.82 3.07 -2.18
C THR A 310 -13.12 3.63 -3.59
N TRP A 311 -14.24 3.24 -4.20
CA TRP A 311 -14.77 3.94 -5.38
C TRP A 311 -15.38 5.32 -5.05
N ILE A 312 -15.66 5.61 -3.77
CA ILE A 312 -16.18 6.89 -3.29
C ILE A 312 -14.99 7.81 -3.03
N PRO A 313 -15.05 9.11 -3.40
CA PRO A 313 -13.99 10.06 -3.11
C PRO A 313 -13.74 10.27 -1.61
N TRP A 314 -12.52 10.70 -1.30
CA TRP A 314 -12.20 11.14 0.05
C TRP A 314 -13.13 12.25 0.51
N THR A 315 -13.35 12.31 1.82
CA THR A 315 -14.15 13.34 2.47
C THR A 315 -13.72 14.76 2.10
N SER A 316 -12.41 15.02 2.01
CA SER A 316 -11.86 16.32 1.61
C SER A 316 -12.25 16.70 0.17
N VAL A 317 -12.28 15.74 -0.75
CA VAL A 317 -12.68 15.97 -2.14
C VAL A 317 -14.19 16.17 -2.26
N ASN A 318 -15.00 15.38 -1.54
CA ASN A 318 -16.45 15.50 -1.55
C ASN A 318 -16.97 16.81 -0.94
N LYS A 319 -16.26 17.35 0.06
CA LYS A 319 -16.64 18.60 0.73
C LYS A 319 -16.66 19.79 -0.23
N ASP A 320 -15.64 19.88 -1.07
CA ASP A 320 -15.45 21.04 -1.95
C ASP A 320 -16.13 20.85 -3.31
N HIS A 321 -16.21 19.61 -3.79
CA HIS A 321 -16.80 19.25 -5.07
C HIS A 321 -17.55 17.92 -4.95
N PRO A 322 -18.87 17.92 -4.67
CA PRO A 322 -19.65 16.69 -4.66
C PRO A 322 -19.48 15.97 -5.99
N ALA A 323 -18.76 14.86 -5.93
CA ALA A 323 -18.39 14.12 -7.13
C ALA A 323 -19.62 13.51 -7.80
N PRO A 324 -19.68 13.46 -9.14
CA PRO A 324 -20.65 12.63 -9.82
C PRO A 324 -20.50 11.18 -9.33
N GLN A 325 -21.54 10.57 -8.81
CA GLN A 325 -21.53 9.15 -8.41
C GLN A 325 -21.21 8.21 -9.59
N SER A 326 -21.27 8.72 -10.82
CA SER A 326 -20.92 8.01 -12.05
C SER A 326 -19.42 7.89 -12.30
N LEU A 327 -18.57 8.68 -11.60
CA LEU A 327 -17.11 8.57 -11.69
C LEU A 327 -16.58 7.91 -10.43
N TRP A 328 -15.88 6.79 -10.57
CA TRP A 328 -15.25 6.12 -9.44
C TRP A 328 -13.92 6.78 -9.09
N PHE A 329 -13.62 6.81 -7.79
CA PHE A 329 -12.42 7.45 -7.29
C PHE A 329 -11.19 6.56 -7.52
N HIS A 330 -11.19 5.34 -6.97
CA HIS A 330 -10.08 4.40 -7.07
C HIS A 330 -10.45 3.12 -7.83
N ASP A 331 -11.35 2.29 -7.30
CA ASP A 331 -11.59 0.93 -7.79
C ASP A 331 -11.76 0.83 -9.31
N VAL A 332 -11.42 -0.31 -9.87
CA VAL A 332 -11.39 -0.54 -11.32
C VAL A 332 -12.34 -1.64 -11.80
N LEU A 333 -12.77 -2.54 -10.90
CA LEU A 333 -13.68 -3.64 -11.21
C LEU A 333 -14.96 -3.60 -10.38
N THR A 334 -16.08 -3.98 -11.01
CA THR A 334 -17.33 -4.25 -10.28
C THR A 334 -17.22 -5.53 -9.44
N PRO A 335 -18.15 -5.78 -8.50
CA PRO A 335 -18.18 -7.05 -7.73
C PRO A 335 -18.27 -8.32 -8.59
N GLU A 336 -18.66 -8.19 -9.86
CA GLU A 336 -18.71 -9.29 -10.84
C GLU A 336 -17.47 -9.35 -11.74
N GLY A 337 -16.41 -8.57 -11.44
CA GLY A 337 -15.16 -8.56 -12.20
C GLY A 337 -15.22 -7.80 -13.53
N LYS A 338 -16.25 -6.98 -13.77
CA LYS A 338 -16.34 -6.17 -14.97
C LYS A 338 -15.60 -4.85 -14.78
N PRO A 339 -14.84 -4.37 -15.78
CA PRO A 339 -14.10 -3.13 -15.64
C PRO A 339 -15.06 -1.92 -15.59
N PHE A 340 -14.79 -0.98 -14.68
CA PHE A 340 -15.39 0.34 -14.67
C PHE A 340 -15.14 1.07 -16.01
N CYS A 341 -13.89 1.06 -16.45
CA CYS A 341 -13.46 1.61 -17.72
C CYS A 341 -12.64 0.58 -18.53
N LYS A 342 -13.17 0.13 -19.66
CA LYS A 342 -12.49 -0.84 -20.52
C LYS A 342 -11.16 -0.32 -21.07
N GLN A 343 -11.09 0.98 -21.40
CA GLN A 343 -9.90 1.61 -21.94
C GLN A 343 -8.75 1.63 -20.93
N GLU A 344 -9.04 1.86 -19.65
CA GLU A 344 -8.03 1.79 -18.58
C GLU A 344 -7.43 0.39 -18.48
N MET A 345 -8.27 -0.65 -18.49
CA MET A 345 -7.77 -2.05 -18.42
C MET A 345 -7.01 -2.46 -19.69
N GLN A 346 -7.40 -1.95 -20.86
CA GLN A 346 -6.63 -2.16 -22.09
C GLN A 346 -5.26 -1.48 -22.03
N LEU A 347 -5.18 -0.28 -21.42
CA LEU A 347 -3.92 0.42 -21.23
C LEU A 347 -2.99 -0.34 -20.27
N VAL A 348 -3.52 -0.81 -19.13
CA VAL A 348 -2.77 -1.68 -18.18
C VAL A 348 -2.17 -2.86 -18.93
N LYS A 349 -3.01 -3.65 -19.58
CA LYS A 349 -2.60 -4.87 -20.30
C LYS A 349 -1.59 -4.56 -21.40
N GLY A 350 -1.81 -3.48 -22.16
CA GLY A 350 -0.92 -3.07 -23.24
C GLY A 350 0.46 -2.66 -22.77
N LEU A 351 0.56 -1.86 -21.71
CA LEU A 351 1.85 -1.39 -21.19
C LEU A 351 2.62 -2.50 -20.45
N THR A 352 1.94 -3.33 -19.67
CA THR A 352 2.59 -4.46 -19.00
C THR A 352 3.18 -5.43 -20.04
N HIS A 353 2.42 -5.76 -21.07
CA HIS A 353 2.89 -6.59 -22.18
C HIS A 353 4.06 -5.96 -22.95
N TYR A 354 3.97 -4.65 -23.26
CA TYR A 354 5.05 -3.90 -23.91
C TYR A 354 6.35 -3.95 -23.11
N ARG A 355 6.29 -3.84 -21.77
CA ARG A 355 7.45 -3.89 -20.89
C ARG A 355 8.10 -5.28 -20.85
N GLN A 356 7.31 -6.35 -20.91
CA GLN A 356 7.81 -7.74 -21.00
C GLN A 356 8.59 -8.00 -22.29
N TYR A 357 8.19 -7.38 -23.42
CA TYR A 357 8.89 -7.55 -24.70
C TYR A 357 10.18 -6.74 -24.83
N ARG A 358 10.39 -5.72 -24.00
CA ARG A 358 11.58 -4.86 -24.06
C ARG A 358 12.74 -5.28 -23.16
N ARG A 359 12.53 -6.28 -22.35
CA ARG A 359 13.58 -6.94 -21.57
C ARG A 359 14.13 -8.15 -22.33
#